data_fc95bac53d583586fe074910edf57c78
#
_entry.id   fc95bac53d583586fe074910edf57c78
#
_cell.length_a   1.000
_cell.length_b   1.000
_cell.length_c   1.000
_cell.angle_alpha   90.00
_cell.angle_beta   90.00
_cell.angle_gamma   90.00
#
_symmetry.space_group_name_H-M   'P 1'
#
loop_
_entity.id
_entity.type
_entity.pdbx_description
1 polymer ?
#
loop_
_entity_poly.entity_id
_entity_poly.type
_entity_poly.pdbx_seq_one_letter_code
_entity_poly.pdbx_strand_id
1 'polypeptide(L)'
;TYTALLLTFLSTTAVKAQDYIQCEDTCTHVHGIDLSHYQGDVFWETLGENSKMAYVYLKATEGGDHIDRKYERNIELAHKYGLKVGSYHFFRPRTDLALQLRNFTTQCQPAKQDLIPMIDIETKGGLDTEAFCDSLFKFIAMVEKAYNQRPLLYTFVNFYNNYLQGKIDGYKLMIAQYTDRTPVLADDREYTLWQYTGKGRINGINGYVDKSRFMRNHGLREIKFRH
;
A
#
# COMPACT_ATOMS: atom_id res chain seq x y z
N THR A 1 32.18 62.23 -8.00
CA THR A 1 31.38 61.21 -8.74
C THR A 1 31.52 59.84 -8.09
N TYR A 2 30.53 59.47 -7.29
CA TYR A 2 30.46 58.14 -6.66
C TYR A 2 29.65 57.22 -7.58
N THR A 3 30.30 56.19 -8.09
CA THR A 3 29.63 55.11 -8.85
C THR A 3 29.18 54.05 -7.85
N ALA A 4 27.87 53.94 -7.62
CA ALA A 4 27.31 52.89 -6.80
C ALA A 4 27.22 51.57 -7.59
N LEU A 5 27.93 50.56 -7.13
CA LEU A 5 27.88 49.20 -7.69
C LEU A 5 26.67 48.47 -7.08
N LEU A 6 25.63 48.26 -7.89
CA LEU A 6 24.48 47.48 -7.51
C LEU A 6 24.87 45.99 -7.60
N LEU A 7 25.08 45.32 -6.45
CA LEU A 7 25.17 43.87 -6.38
C LEU A 7 23.76 43.30 -6.38
N THR A 8 23.33 42.76 -7.49
CA THR A 8 22.14 41.91 -7.58
C THR A 8 22.47 40.54 -7.01
N PHE A 9 21.97 40.26 -5.81
CA PHE A 9 21.94 38.91 -5.29
C PHE A 9 20.90 38.09 -6.07
N LEU A 10 21.35 37.30 -7.02
CA LEU A 10 20.56 36.21 -7.55
C LEU A 10 20.46 35.13 -6.45
N SER A 11 19.36 35.11 -5.75
CA SER A 11 18.99 33.97 -4.91
C SER A 11 18.65 32.80 -5.82
N THR A 12 19.61 31.96 -6.08
CA THR A 12 19.35 30.62 -6.61
C THR A 12 18.66 29.82 -5.52
N THR A 13 17.35 29.80 -5.54
CA THR A 13 16.60 28.75 -4.84
C THR A 13 16.97 27.44 -5.52
N ALA A 14 17.91 26.73 -4.92
CA ALA A 14 18.17 25.35 -5.29
C ALA A 14 16.87 24.59 -5.06
N VAL A 15 16.20 24.25 -6.14
CA VAL A 15 15.11 23.27 -6.12
C VAL A 15 15.76 22.00 -5.59
N LYS A 16 15.43 21.63 -4.35
CA LYS A 16 15.87 20.36 -3.79
C LYS A 16 15.42 19.27 -4.76
N ALA A 17 16.37 18.50 -5.25
CA ALA A 17 16.10 17.34 -6.05
C ALA A 17 15.04 16.47 -5.33
N GLN A 18 14.08 16.04 -6.07
CA GLN A 18 12.93 15.29 -5.57
C GLN A 18 13.36 13.88 -5.20
N ASP A 19 13.60 13.66 -3.92
CA ASP A 19 14.26 12.47 -3.41
C ASP A 19 13.44 11.18 -3.42
N TYR A 20 12.19 11.20 -3.91
CA TYR A 20 11.27 10.11 -3.61
C TYR A 20 10.36 9.71 -4.74
N ILE A 21 10.30 10.52 -5.74
CA ILE A 21 9.57 10.20 -6.93
C ILE A 21 10.34 9.17 -7.69
N GLN A 22 9.85 8.26 -8.28
CA GLN A 22 10.58 7.29 -9.08
C GLN A 22 11.71 6.61 -8.29
N CYS A 23 11.47 6.37 -7.01
CA CYS A 23 12.44 5.70 -6.17
C CYS A 23 12.82 4.36 -6.76
N GLU A 24 14.08 4.23 -7.05
CA GLU A 24 14.70 2.99 -7.47
C GLU A 24 15.46 2.36 -6.29
N ASP A 25 16.26 1.37 -6.54
CA ASP A 25 17.09 0.71 -5.53
C ASP A 25 18.09 1.67 -4.84
N THR A 26 18.37 2.79 -5.48
CA THR A 26 19.24 3.86 -4.95
C THR A 26 18.54 4.81 -3.98
N CYS A 27 17.23 4.70 -3.76
CA CYS A 27 16.52 5.58 -2.84
C CYS A 27 17.06 5.50 -1.41
N THR A 28 16.93 6.58 -0.64
CA THR A 28 17.51 6.71 0.70
C THR A 28 16.64 6.12 1.81
N HIS A 29 15.39 5.81 1.53
CA HIS A 29 14.45 5.26 2.51
C HIS A 29 14.18 3.77 2.30
N VAL A 30 13.79 3.10 3.37
CA VAL A 30 13.30 1.72 3.33
C VAL A 30 11.88 1.71 2.77
N HIS A 31 11.61 0.85 1.82
CA HIS A 31 10.32 0.77 1.14
C HIS A 31 9.74 -0.65 1.09
N GLY A 32 8.49 -0.74 0.72
CA GLY A 32 7.81 -1.94 0.30
C GLY A 32 7.25 -1.82 -1.09
N ILE A 33 6.76 -2.91 -1.60
CA ILE A 33 6.10 -3.01 -2.89
C ILE A 33 4.79 -3.77 -2.79
N ASP A 34 3.90 -3.50 -3.75
CA ASP A 34 2.67 -4.24 -3.93
C ASP A 34 2.70 -4.97 -5.27
N LEU A 35 2.39 -6.26 -5.25
CA LEU A 35 2.51 -7.15 -6.39
C LEU A 35 1.22 -7.92 -6.66
N SER A 36 0.98 -8.18 -7.93
CA SER A 36 -0.03 -9.11 -8.41
C SER A 36 0.52 -9.89 -9.62
N HIS A 37 -0.31 -10.66 -10.27
CA HIS A 37 0.09 -11.31 -11.52
C HIS A 37 0.48 -10.34 -12.64
N TYR A 38 0.11 -9.06 -12.55
CA TYR A 38 0.44 -8.04 -13.56
C TYR A 38 1.94 -7.76 -13.67
N GLN A 39 2.71 -7.91 -12.59
CA GLN A 39 4.17 -7.74 -12.62
C GLN A 39 4.91 -8.90 -13.28
N GLY A 40 4.18 -9.92 -13.75
CA GLY A 40 4.80 -11.04 -14.45
C GLY A 40 5.64 -11.93 -13.53
N ASP A 41 6.78 -12.37 -14.02
CA ASP A 41 7.72 -13.17 -13.23
C ASP A 41 8.66 -12.26 -12.45
N VAL A 42 8.81 -12.56 -11.17
CA VAL A 42 9.67 -11.86 -10.22
C VAL A 42 10.91 -12.69 -9.96
N PHE A 43 12.07 -12.06 -10.04
CA PHE A 43 13.36 -12.63 -9.65
C PHE A 43 13.56 -12.41 -8.16
N TRP A 44 12.97 -13.29 -7.36
CA TRP A 44 12.86 -13.15 -5.91
C TRP A 44 14.18 -13.13 -5.17
N GLU A 45 15.18 -13.86 -5.67
CA GLU A 45 16.54 -13.83 -5.12
C GLU A 45 17.13 -12.41 -5.19
N THR A 46 17.09 -11.80 -6.37
CA THR A 46 17.55 -10.42 -6.57
C THR A 46 16.76 -9.41 -5.72
N LEU A 47 15.45 -9.62 -5.60
CA LEU A 47 14.60 -8.74 -4.80
C LEU A 47 14.88 -8.88 -3.31
N GLY A 48 15.15 -10.09 -2.81
CA GLY A 48 15.49 -10.38 -1.42
C GLY A 48 16.86 -9.85 -0.99
N GLU A 49 17.79 -9.68 -1.93
CA GLU A 49 19.10 -9.07 -1.69
C GLU A 49 19.05 -7.55 -1.49
N ASN A 50 17.93 -6.90 -1.85
CA ASN A 50 17.78 -5.47 -1.70
C ASN A 50 17.55 -5.07 -0.24
N SER A 51 18.58 -4.59 0.42
CA SER A 51 18.55 -4.19 1.84
C SER A 51 17.56 -3.06 2.16
N LYS A 52 17.04 -2.37 1.15
CA LYS A 52 16.01 -1.32 1.30
C LYS A 52 14.59 -1.83 1.17
N MET A 53 14.41 -3.10 0.81
CA MET A 53 13.11 -3.75 0.80
C MET A 53 12.76 -4.27 2.19
N ALA A 54 11.67 -3.77 2.78
CA ALA A 54 11.23 -4.22 4.10
C ALA A 54 10.11 -5.26 4.02
N TYR A 55 9.23 -5.13 3.02
CA TYR A 55 8.02 -5.94 2.91
C TYR A 55 7.48 -5.97 1.50
N VAL A 56 6.61 -6.96 1.26
CA VAL A 56 5.80 -7.06 0.07
C VAL A 56 4.34 -7.36 0.44
N TYR A 57 3.40 -6.65 -0.16
CA TYR A 57 2.00 -7.04 -0.17
C TYR A 57 1.66 -7.73 -1.49
N LEU A 58 1.06 -8.92 -1.41
CA LEU A 58 0.69 -9.73 -2.57
C LEU A 58 -0.82 -9.73 -2.74
N LYS A 59 -1.30 -9.49 -3.97
CA LYS A 59 -2.70 -9.72 -4.29
C LYS A 59 -3.03 -11.18 -4.07
N ALA A 60 -3.92 -11.44 -3.11
CA ALA A 60 -4.42 -12.79 -2.90
C ALA A 60 -5.71 -13.02 -3.70
N THR A 61 -6.65 -12.09 -3.56
CA THR A 61 -8.00 -12.26 -4.10
C THR A 61 -8.65 -10.93 -4.46
N GLU A 62 -9.77 -11.03 -5.21
CA GLU A 62 -10.65 -9.92 -5.53
C GLU A 62 -12.09 -10.43 -5.57
N GLY A 63 -13.04 -9.71 -4.98
CA GLY A 63 -14.43 -10.10 -4.98
C GLY A 63 -14.66 -11.52 -4.45
N GLY A 64 -15.72 -12.17 -4.91
CA GLY A 64 -16.15 -13.46 -4.36
C GLY A 64 -15.42 -14.70 -4.87
N ASP A 65 -14.70 -14.61 -5.98
CA ASP A 65 -14.21 -15.78 -6.72
C ASP A 65 -12.85 -15.62 -7.42
N HIS A 66 -12.39 -14.38 -7.61
CA HIS A 66 -11.10 -14.17 -8.27
C HIS A 66 -9.94 -14.43 -7.30
N ILE A 67 -9.03 -15.33 -7.69
CA ILE A 67 -7.77 -15.62 -7.01
C ILE A 67 -6.63 -15.17 -7.93
N ASP A 68 -5.66 -14.45 -7.39
CA ASP A 68 -4.49 -14.08 -8.17
C ASP A 68 -3.66 -15.33 -8.52
N ARG A 69 -3.50 -15.59 -9.80
CA ARG A 69 -2.86 -16.83 -10.32
C ARG A 69 -1.41 -17.02 -9.93
N LYS A 70 -0.74 -15.96 -9.44
CA LYS A 70 0.66 -16.01 -9.00
C LYS A 70 0.80 -15.95 -7.48
N TYR A 71 -0.30 -15.79 -6.75
CA TYR A 71 -0.26 -15.58 -5.30
C TYR A 71 0.51 -16.68 -4.56
N GLU A 72 0.12 -17.93 -4.74
CA GLU A 72 0.73 -19.07 -4.01
C GLU A 72 2.24 -19.17 -4.27
N ARG A 73 2.63 -19.12 -5.55
CA ARG A 73 4.04 -19.12 -5.93
C ARG A 73 4.80 -17.92 -5.34
N ASN A 74 4.20 -16.74 -5.40
CA ASN A 74 4.85 -15.52 -4.96
C ASN A 74 5.04 -15.49 -3.44
N ILE A 75 4.07 -15.94 -2.65
CA ILE A 75 4.21 -15.98 -1.19
C ILE A 75 5.30 -16.97 -0.75
N GLU A 76 5.36 -18.15 -1.36
CA GLU A 76 6.41 -19.14 -1.08
C GLU A 76 7.80 -18.61 -1.40
N LEU A 77 7.97 -17.99 -2.57
CA LEU A 77 9.27 -17.46 -2.99
C LEU A 77 9.68 -16.22 -2.21
N ALA A 78 8.75 -15.33 -1.87
CA ALA A 78 9.04 -14.18 -1.02
C ALA A 78 9.57 -14.62 0.35
N HIS A 79 8.94 -15.59 0.98
CA HIS A 79 9.44 -16.18 2.25
C HIS A 79 10.80 -16.87 2.09
N LYS A 80 10.96 -17.67 1.03
CA LYS A 80 12.24 -18.35 0.75
C LYS A 80 13.40 -17.38 0.69
N TYR A 81 13.19 -16.20 0.15
CA TYR A 81 14.23 -15.16 0.03
C TYR A 81 14.15 -14.09 1.14
N GLY A 82 13.47 -14.38 2.25
CA GLY A 82 13.53 -13.62 3.50
C GLY A 82 12.72 -12.34 3.57
N LEU A 83 11.84 -12.09 2.60
CA LEU A 83 10.96 -10.92 2.62
C LEU A 83 9.81 -11.11 3.60
N LYS A 84 9.36 -9.99 4.20
CA LYS A 84 8.16 -9.96 5.02
C LYS A 84 6.93 -9.80 4.15
N VAL A 85 5.96 -10.70 4.30
CA VAL A 85 4.82 -10.82 3.40
C VAL A 85 3.51 -10.51 4.09
N GLY A 86 2.70 -9.67 3.43
CA GLY A 86 1.29 -9.50 3.68
C GLY A 86 0.47 -9.83 2.43
N SER A 87 -0.81 -10.05 2.62
CA SER A 87 -1.73 -10.32 1.51
C SER A 87 -2.83 -9.29 1.46
N TYR A 88 -3.28 -8.94 0.25
CA TYR A 88 -4.41 -8.04 0.10
C TYR A 88 -5.57 -8.64 -0.69
N HIS A 89 -6.76 -8.14 -0.35
CA HIS A 89 -8.02 -8.41 -1.01
C HIS A 89 -8.57 -7.15 -1.65
N PHE A 90 -8.82 -7.19 -2.96
CA PHE A 90 -9.50 -6.10 -3.64
C PHE A 90 -10.99 -6.17 -3.39
N PHE A 91 -11.52 -5.21 -2.64
CA PHE A 91 -12.91 -5.18 -2.22
C PHE A 91 -13.86 -4.79 -3.35
N ARG A 92 -14.91 -5.59 -3.55
CA ARG A 92 -15.99 -5.36 -4.52
C ARG A 92 -17.31 -5.09 -3.80
N PRO A 93 -17.76 -3.82 -3.66
CA PRO A 93 -18.88 -3.45 -2.77
C PRO A 93 -20.22 -4.13 -3.08
N ARG A 94 -20.45 -4.56 -4.32
CA ARG A 94 -21.69 -5.21 -4.76
C ARG A 94 -21.66 -6.72 -4.69
N THR A 95 -20.51 -7.30 -4.38
CA THR A 95 -20.37 -8.75 -4.27
C THR A 95 -20.74 -9.19 -2.87
N ASP A 96 -21.35 -10.37 -2.75
CA ASP A 96 -21.69 -10.97 -1.46
C ASP A 96 -20.49 -11.00 -0.52
N LEU A 97 -20.66 -10.48 0.70
CA LEU A 97 -19.57 -10.31 1.66
C LEU A 97 -19.05 -11.62 2.23
N ALA A 98 -19.93 -12.63 2.38
CA ALA A 98 -19.53 -13.94 2.86
C ALA A 98 -18.70 -14.69 1.82
N LEU A 99 -19.03 -14.54 0.54
CA LEU A 99 -18.22 -15.07 -0.56
C LEU A 99 -16.85 -14.39 -0.61
N GLN A 100 -16.78 -13.07 -0.48
CA GLN A 100 -15.51 -12.34 -0.44
C GLN A 100 -14.65 -12.77 0.75
N LEU A 101 -15.23 -12.84 1.95
CA LEU A 101 -14.51 -13.29 3.13
C LEU A 101 -13.95 -14.70 2.94
N ARG A 102 -14.78 -15.63 2.47
CA ARG A 102 -14.35 -17.01 2.21
C ARG A 102 -13.22 -17.05 1.19
N ASN A 103 -13.37 -16.32 0.07
CA ASN A 103 -12.33 -16.23 -0.95
C ASN A 103 -11.01 -15.73 -0.33
N PHE A 104 -11.04 -14.64 0.41
CA PHE A 104 -9.86 -14.07 1.03
C PHE A 104 -9.23 -14.97 2.08
N THR A 105 -10.00 -15.49 3.05
CA THR A 105 -9.47 -16.30 4.15
C THR A 105 -8.93 -17.65 3.71
N THR A 106 -9.44 -18.20 2.61
CA THR A 106 -8.92 -19.45 2.02
C THR A 106 -7.49 -19.26 1.51
N GLN A 107 -7.18 -18.11 0.92
CA GLN A 107 -5.86 -17.82 0.38
C GLN A 107 -4.93 -17.20 1.43
N CYS A 108 -5.39 -16.17 2.10
CA CYS A 108 -4.63 -15.42 3.11
C CYS A 108 -4.65 -16.14 4.45
N GLN A 109 -4.05 -17.33 4.50
CA GLN A 109 -3.98 -18.13 5.72
C GLN A 109 -3.04 -17.49 6.76
N PRO A 110 -3.43 -17.41 8.05
CA PRO A 110 -2.60 -16.79 9.10
C PRO A 110 -1.16 -17.30 9.15
N ALA A 111 -0.96 -18.59 9.01
CA ALA A 111 0.35 -19.24 9.05
C ALA A 111 1.32 -18.76 7.94
N LYS A 112 0.80 -18.18 6.89
CA LYS A 112 1.57 -17.66 5.76
C LYS A 112 1.77 -16.13 5.81
N GLN A 113 1.33 -15.46 6.87
CA GLN A 113 1.38 -13.99 6.94
C GLN A 113 2.41 -13.51 7.96
N ASP A 114 3.32 -12.63 7.54
CA ASP A 114 4.14 -11.82 8.45
C ASP A 114 3.44 -10.50 8.82
N LEU A 115 2.58 -10.01 7.93
CA LEU A 115 1.91 -8.71 8.05
C LEU A 115 0.39 -8.90 8.12
N ILE A 116 -0.28 -7.94 8.78
CA ILE A 116 -1.74 -7.93 8.85
C ILE A 116 -2.37 -7.92 7.47
N PRO A 117 -3.52 -8.59 7.26
CA PRO A 117 -4.21 -8.59 5.98
C PRO A 117 -4.58 -7.16 5.58
N MET A 118 -4.54 -6.87 4.28
CA MET A 118 -4.90 -5.57 3.74
C MET A 118 -6.20 -5.66 2.94
N ILE A 119 -7.08 -4.68 3.13
CA ILE A 119 -8.27 -4.47 2.32
C ILE A 119 -8.01 -3.28 1.40
N ASP A 120 -8.07 -3.53 0.11
CA ASP A 120 -7.87 -2.56 -0.95
C ASP A 120 -9.22 -1.96 -1.39
N ILE A 121 -9.40 -0.64 -1.20
CA ILE A 121 -10.66 0.09 -1.29
C ILE A 121 -10.52 1.21 -2.30
N GLU A 122 -10.93 0.96 -3.55
CA GLU A 122 -10.73 1.91 -4.65
C GLU A 122 -12.02 2.33 -5.37
N THR A 123 -13.12 1.62 -5.15
CA THR A 123 -14.37 1.86 -5.87
C THR A 123 -15.60 1.69 -4.99
N LYS A 124 -16.62 2.50 -5.26
CA LYS A 124 -17.95 2.31 -4.68
C LYS A 124 -18.79 1.26 -5.44
N GLY A 125 -18.30 0.76 -6.57
CA GLY A 125 -19.05 -0.20 -7.39
C GLY A 125 -20.39 0.32 -7.92
N GLY A 126 -20.54 1.65 -8.06
CA GLY A 126 -21.79 2.30 -8.49
C GLY A 126 -22.86 2.38 -7.38
N LEU A 127 -22.54 2.06 -6.14
CA LEU A 127 -23.42 2.31 -4.98
C LEU A 127 -23.41 3.80 -4.60
N ASP A 128 -24.49 4.26 -3.97
CA ASP A 128 -24.43 5.51 -3.23
C ASP A 128 -23.46 5.41 -2.04
N THR A 129 -23.16 6.52 -1.38
CA THR A 129 -22.14 6.54 -0.34
C THR A 129 -22.55 5.78 0.92
N GLU A 130 -23.83 5.82 1.27
CA GLU A 130 -24.37 5.14 2.46
C GLU A 130 -24.30 3.62 2.29
N ALA A 131 -24.87 3.12 1.20
CA ALA A 131 -24.86 1.69 0.86
C ALA A 131 -23.43 1.15 0.70
N PHE A 132 -22.52 1.95 0.12
CA PHE A 132 -21.11 1.59 0.03
C PHE A 132 -20.46 1.47 1.42
N CYS A 133 -20.65 2.48 2.28
CA CYS A 133 -20.08 2.48 3.63
C CYS A 133 -20.62 1.32 4.45
N ASP A 134 -21.93 1.03 4.38
CA ASP A 134 -22.54 -0.10 5.06
C ASP A 134 -21.91 -1.43 4.63
N SER A 135 -21.79 -1.64 3.33
CA SER A 135 -21.13 -2.83 2.77
C SER A 135 -19.67 -2.95 3.23
N LEU A 136 -18.91 -1.85 3.13
CA LEU A 136 -17.49 -1.84 3.49
C LEU A 136 -17.28 -2.12 4.98
N PHE A 137 -18.00 -1.44 5.86
CA PHE A 137 -17.79 -1.61 7.30
C PHE A 137 -18.21 -2.99 7.81
N LYS A 138 -19.26 -3.58 7.22
CA LYS A 138 -19.60 -4.97 7.47
C LYS A 138 -18.46 -5.89 7.04
N PHE A 139 -17.87 -5.69 5.87
CA PHE A 139 -16.77 -6.51 5.40
C PHE A 139 -15.51 -6.35 6.28
N ILE A 140 -15.14 -5.14 6.64
CA ILE A 140 -14.03 -4.87 7.56
C ILE A 140 -14.22 -5.61 8.88
N ALA A 141 -15.42 -5.52 9.48
CA ALA A 141 -15.72 -6.21 10.74
C ALA A 141 -15.65 -7.75 10.60
N MET A 142 -16.07 -8.30 9.46
CA MET A 142 -15.95 -9.73 9.18
C MET A 142 -14.49 -10.14 9.07
N VAL A 143 -13.65 -9.37 8.40
CA VAL A 143 -12.21 -9.62 8.28
C VAL A 143 -11.53 -9.49 9.65
N GLU A 144 -11.84 -8.43 10.42
CA GLU A 144 -11.31 -8.25 11.77
C GLU A 144 -11.64 -9.44 12.68
N LYS A 145 -12.88 -9.94 12.63
CA LYS A 145 -13.30 -11.12 13.36
C LYS A 145 -12.55 -12.38 12.92
N ALA A 146 -12.38 -12.58 11.61
CA ALA A 146 -11.75 -13.78 11.06
C ALA A 146 -10.26 -13.87 11.42
N TYR A 147 -9.56 -12.76 11.50
CA TYR A 147 -8.13 -12.71 11.83
C TYR A 147 -7.84 -12.32 13.27
N ASN A 148 -8.85 -11.99 14.08
CA ASN A 148 -8.74 -11.49 15.44
C ASN A 148 -7.79 -10.28 15.55
N GLN A 149 -7.72 -9.47 14.51
CA GLN A 149 -6.93 -8.23 14.45
C GLN A 149 -7.42 -7.33 13.32
N ARG A 150 -7.21 -6.03 13.49
CA ARG A 150 -7.61 -5.02 12.51
C ARG A 150 -6.79 -5.13 11.24
N PRO A 151 -7.42 -5.16 10.06
CA PRO A 151 -6.69 -5.10 8.79
C PRO A 151 -6.05 -3.72 8.56
N LEU A 152 -5.05 -3.68 7.70
CA LEU A 152 -4.59 -2.46 7.05
C LEU A 152 -5.62 -2.06 5.99
N LEU A 153 -5.98 -0.79 5.91
CA LEU A 153 -6.87 -0.29 4.86
C LEU A 153 -6.06 0.51 3.85
N TYR A 154 -6.17 0.13 2.58
CA TYR A 154 -5.56 0.85 1.46
C TYR A 154 -6.61 1.63 0.69
N THR A 155 -6.29 2.87 0.33
CA THR A 155 -7.12 3.69 -0.54
C THR A 155 -6.34 4.90 -1.09
N PHE A 156 -6.89 5.57 -2.10
CA PHE A 156 -6.38 6.84 -2.61
C PHE A 156 -6.81 8.03 -1.73
N VAL A 157 -5.99 9.09 -1.69
CA VAL A 157 -6.30 10.35 -0.97
C VAL A 157 -7.71 10.85 -1.30
N ASN A 158 -8.03 10.98 -2.59
CA ASN A 158 -9.33 11.50 -3.00
C ASN A 158 -10.49 10.59 -2.57
N PHE A 159 -10.28 9.29 -2.58
CA PHE A 159 -11.31 8.34 -2.15
C PHE A 159 -11.53 8.42 -0.64
N TYR A 160 -10.44 8.51 0.14
CA TYR A 160 -10.50 8.74 1.57
C TYR A 160 -11.26 10.03 1.90
N ASN A 161 -10.83 11.16 1.35
CA ASN A 161 -11.42 12.47 1.63
C ASN A 161 -12.91 12.54 1.29
N ASN A 162 -13.34 11.88 0.20
CA ASN A 162 -14.73 11.93 -0.25
C ASN A 162 -15.66 10.97 0.50
N TYR A 163 -15.15 9.82 0.98
CA TYR A 163 -16.02 8.73 1.43
C TYR A 163 -15.70 8.15 2.79
N LEU A 164 -14.46 8.22 3.25
CA LEU A 164 -13.98 7.49 4.44
C LEU A 164 -13.56 8.38 5.60
N GLN A 165 -13.40 9.67 5.38
CA GLN A 165 -13.02 10.64 6.39
C GLN A 165 -13.92 10.55 7.64
N GLY A 166 -13.29 10.42 8.84
CA GLY A 166 -13.98 10.33 10.11
C GLY A 166 -14.77 9.04 10.36
N LYS A 167 -14.65 8.02 9.48
CA LYS A 167 -15.44 6.79 9.57
C LYS A 167 -14.63 5.54 9.87
N ILE A 168 -13.31 5.59 9.70
CA ILE A 168 -12.40 4.44 9.86
C ILE A 168 -11.33 4.70 10.91
N ASP A 169 -11.69 5.43 11.96
CA ASP A 169 -10.77 5.76 13.05
C ASP A 169 -10.25 4.51 13.76
N GLY A 170 -8.97 4.56 14.12
CA GLY A 170 -8.28 3.44 14.77
C GLY A 170 -7.79 2.33 13.83
N TYR A 171 -8.07 2.40 12.52
CA TYR A 171 -7.44 1.53 11.53
C TYR A 171 -6.14 2.16 11.03
N LYS A 172 -5.15 1.31 10.72
CA LYS A 172 -3.94 1.71 10.02
C LYS A 172 -4.27 1.93 8.55
N LEU A 173 -3.67 2.96 7.97
CA LEU A 173 -3.92 3.32 6.57
C LEU A 173 -2.64 3.23 5.75
N MET A 174 -2.77 2.69 4.55
CA MET A 174 -1.88 2.92 3.43
C MET A 174 -2.59 3.85 2.46
N ILE A 175 -2.05 5.05 2.29
CA ILE A 175 -2.64 6.08 1.42
C ILE A 175 -1.84 6.15 0.12
N ALA A 176 -2.53 6.05 -1.00
CA ALA A 176 -1.94 6.19 -2.32
C ALA A 176 -2.13 7.61 -2.87
N GLN A 177 -1.04 8.19 -3.29
CA GLN A 177 -0.99 9.39 -4.13
C GLN A 177 0.34 9.46 -4.85
N TYR A 178 0.30 9.45 -6.16
CA TYR A 178 1.50 9.47 -7.02
C TYR A 178 1.92 10.91 -7.27
N THR A 179 2.69 11.45 -6.33
CA THR A 179 3.11 12.85 -6.29
C THR A 179 4.48 12.97 -5.64
N ASP A 180 5.08 14.13 -5.79
CA ASP A 180 6.36 14.50 -5.20
C ASP A 180 6.26 15.08 -3.78
N ARG A 181 5.06 15.26 -3.28
CA ARG A 181 4.82 15.80 -1.94
C ARG A 181 4.06 14.82 -1.10
N THR A 182 4.44 14.75 0.17
CA THR A 182 3.69 13.94 1.15
C THR A 182 2.23 14.34 1.16
N PRO A 183 1.31 13.39 0.91
CA PRO A 183 -0.12 13.65 0.96
C PRO A 183 -0.58 14.17 2.31
N VAL A 184 -1.51 15.12 2.29
CA VAL A 184 -2.24 15.57 3.46
C VAL A 184 -3.70 15.20 3.28
N LEU A 185 -4.27 14.49 4.25
CA LEU A 185 -5.69 14.14 4.27
C LEU A 185 -6.52 15.36 4.69
N ALA A 186 -7.78 15.44 4.26
CA ALA A 186 -8.62 16.62 4.50
C ALA A 186 -8.94 16.88 5.99
N ASP A 187 -8.78 15.87 6.83
CA ASP A 187 -8.93 15.95 8.29
C ASP A 187 -7.61 15.94 9.05
N ASP A 188 -6.50 16.18 8.36
CA ASP A 188 -5.13 16.16 8.89
C ASP A 188 -4.75 14.83 9.60
N ARG A 189 -5.52 13.76 9.38
CA ARG A 189 -5.26 12.47 9.98
C ARG A 189 -3.90 11.91 9.54
N GLU A 190 -3.13 11.41 10.49
CA GLU A 190 -1.92 10.64 10.21
C GLU A 190 -2.26 9.26 9.63
N TYR A 191 -1.36 8.76 8.78
CA TYR A 191 -1.47 7.44 8.18
C TYR A 191 -0.12 6.71 8.23
N THR A 192 -0.18 5.39 8.19
CA THR A 192 0.98 4.52 8.47
C THR A 192 1.93 4.41 7.28
N LEU A 193 1.36 4.30 6.09
CA LEU A 193 2.09 4.03 4.85
C LEU A 193 1.65 4.96 3.73
N TRP A 194 2.59 5.34 2.89
CA TRP A 194 2.35 6.09 1.67
C TRP A 194 2.82 5.28 0.45
N GLN A 195 1.88 4.92 -0.43
CA GLN A 195 2.19 4.42 -1.76
C GLN A 195 2.42 5.63 -2.67
N TYR A 196 3.68 5.92 -2.97
CA TYR A 196 4.10 7.19 -3.58
C TYR A 196 4.27 7.12 -5.11
N THR A 197 4.31 5.92 -5.69
CA THR A 197 4.40 5.73 -7.15
C THR A 197 3.82 4.40 -7.58
N GLY A 198 3.15 4.40 -8.74
CA GLY A 198 2.77 3.19 -9.49
C GLY A 198 3.70 2.93 -10.69
N LYS A 199 4.80 3.70 -10.80
CA LYS A 199 5.78 3.58 -11.89
C LYS A 199 7.20 3.38 -11.36
N GLY A 200 7.33 2.84 -10.16
CA GLY A 200 8.61 2.49 -9.58
C GLY A 200 9.33 1.43 -10.38
N ARG A 201 10.66 1.43 -10.29
CA ARG A 201 11.48 0.35 -10.79
C ARG A 201 12.28 -0.23 -9.65
N ILE A 202 12.55 -1.52 -9.72
CA ILE A 202 13.35 -2.24 -8.74
C ILE A 202 13.99 -3.45 -9.41
N ASN A 203 15.23 -3.75 -9.04
CA ASN A 203 15.90 -4.93 -9.53
C ASN A 203 15.15 -6.19 -9.09
N GLY A 204 14.97 -7.11 -10.01
CA GLY A 204 14.17 -8.31 -9.80
C GLY A 204 12.76 -8.26 -10.39
N ILE A 205 12.28 -7.09 -10.87
CA ILE A 205 10.97 -6.95 -11.50
C ILE A 205 11.11 -6.28 -12.88
N ASN A 206 10.56 -6.93 -13.91
CA ASN A 206 10.48 -6.33 -15.23
C ASN A 206 9.26 -5.42 -15.33
N GLY A 207 9.50 -4.13 -15.62
CA GLY A 207 8.42 -3.15 -15.75
C GLY A 207 8.22 -2.28 -14.51
N TYR A 208 7.00 -1.81 -14.33
CA TYR A 208 6.64 -0.92 -13.24
C TYR A 208 6.06 -1.68 -12.05
N VAL A 209 6.30 -1.14 -10.87
CA VAL A 209 5.79 -1.67 -9.61
C VAL A 209 5.35 -0.52 -8.70
N ASP A 210 4.30 -0.78 -7.93
CA ASP A 210 3.86 0.13 -6.87
C ASP A 210 4.86 0.09 -5.72
N LYS A 211 5.37 1.27 -5.33
CA LYS A 211 6.27 1.41 -4.19
C LYS A 211 5.61 2.22 -3.09
N SER A 212 5.81 1.76 -1.86
CA SER A 212 5.32 2.42 -0.66
C SER A 212 6.41 2.53 0.41
N ARG A 213 6.21 3.42 1.37
CA ARG A 213 7.11 3.61 2.51
C ARG A 213 6.33 3.92 3.77
N PHE A 214 6.94 3.66 4.91
CA PHE A 214 6.40 4.11 6.18
C PHE A 214 6.50 5.64 6.32
N MET A 215 5.48 6.20 6.96
CA MET A 215 5.50 7.59 7.35
C MET A 215 6.33 7.75 8.63
N ARG A 216 7.01 8.87 8.75
CA ARG A 216 7.92 9.29 9.86
C ARG A 216 8.14 8.27 10.99
N ASN A 217 7.28 8.30 12.01
CA ASN A 217 7.45 7.51 13.25
C ASN A 217 6.84 6.11 13.15
N HIS A 218 6.33 5.73 11.98
CA HIS A 218 5.74 4.43 11.74
C HIS A 218 6.78 3.41 11.26
N GLY A 219 6.49 2.14 11.48
CA GLY A 219 7.39 1.08 11.06
C GLY A 219 6.74 -0.30 11.01
N LEU A 220 7.51 -1.28 10.56
CA LEU A 220 7.06 -2.64 10.29
C LEU A 220 6.36 -3.31 11.50
N ARG A 221 6.74 -2.97 12.73
CA ARG A 221 6.13 -3.53 13.95
C ARG A 221 4.63 -3.26 14.04
N GLU A 222 4.17 -2.16 13.46
CA GLU A 222 2.77 -1.74 13.56
C GLU A 222 1.85 -2.55 12.66
N ILE A 223 2.38 -3.09 11.58
CA ILE A 223 1.63 -3.91 10.62
C ILE A 223 2.00 -5.39 10.72
N LYS A 224 2.73 -5.80 11.75
CA LYS A 224 3.09 -7.20 11.96
C LYS A 224 1.84 -8.01 12.30
N PHE A 225 1.71 -9.20 11.66
CA PHE A 225 0.69 -10.17 12.01
C PHE A 225 0.98 -10.76 13.41
N ARG A 226 -0.06 -10.91 14.21
CA ARG A 226 0.02 -11.54 15.55
C ARG A 226 -0.58 -12.93 15.46
N HIS A 227 0.28 -13.92 15.58
CA HIS A 227 -0.12 -15.32 15.65
C HIS A 227 -0.69 -15.70 16.99
#